data_b9905b9b4ba6dfd62c1c3fc58cdb4df5
#
_entry.id   b9905b9b4ba6dfd62c1c3fc58cdb4df5
#
_cell.length_a   1.000
_cell.length_b   1.000
_cell.length_c   1.000
_cell.angle_alpha   90.00
_cell.angle_beta   90.00
_cell.angle_gamma   90.00
#
_symmetry.space_group_name_H-M   'P 1'
#
loop_
_entity.id
_entity.type
_entity.pdbx_description
1 polymer ?
#
loop_
_entity_poly.entity_id
_entity_poly.type
_entity_poly.pdbx_seq_one_letter_code
_entity_poly.pdbx_strand_id
1 'polypeptide(L)'
;QEYGLSVCVTTQVGCNIGCTFCTSGLLKKQRDLTAGEIVAQIMWVQHYFDERGLDERVSHVVVMGIGEPFDNYANVMNFLRTINDDKGLAIGARHITVSTSGLVPKIREFADSGLQVNLAISLHAPNNEVRTSIMRINRSFPIEKLMAAIDEYIEKTNRRVTFEYIMLSQVNDRPEHAQQLADLLRNKKKLSYVNLIPYNPVSEHDQYSRSSKEAVLKFYDVLKKNGINCVIRKEHGTDIDAACGQLRSKQMKKEKVKNQ
;
A
#
# COMPACT_ATOMS: atom_id res chain seq x y z
N GLN A 1 8.49 -9.09 -20.03
CA GLN A 1 7.88 -7.92 -19.35
C GLN A 1 8.97 -6.91 -19.01
N GLU A 2 8.79 -5.64 -19.34
CA GLU A 2 9.82 -4.59 -19.19
C GLU A 2 10.30 -4.35 -17.73
N TYR A 3 9.57 -4.81 -16.72
CA TYR A 3 9.83 -4.47 -15.30
C TYR A 3 10.00 -5.68 -14.37
N GLY A 4 10.11 -6.89 -14.91
CA GLY A 4 10.19 -8.11 -14.12
C GLY A 4 8.88 -8.51 -13.41
N LEU A 5 8.92 -9.63 -12.68
CA LEU A 5 7.77 -10.15 -11.95
C LEU A 5 7.66 -9.53 -10.57
N SER A 6 6.47 -9.03 -10.25
CA SER A 6 6.16 -8.43 -8.95
C SER A 6 5.14 -9.27 -8.18
N VAL A 7 5.43 -9.58 -6.93
CA VAL A 7 4.53 -10.29 -6.01
C VAL A 7 4.04 -9.35 -4.92
N CYS A 8 2.71 -9.37 -4.70
CA CYS A 8 2.09 -8.67 -3.58
C CYS A 8 1.89 -9.66 -2.42
N VAL A 9 2.54 -9.41 -1.28
CA VAL A 9 2.49 -10.30 -0.12
C VAL A 9 1.58 -9.76 0.98
N THR A 10 0.94 -10.69 1.68
CA THR A 10 0.07 -10.49 2.84
C THR A 10 0.89 -10.67 4.13
N THR A 11 0.60 -9.88 5.17
CA THR A 11 1.33 -9.94 6.44
C THR A 11 0.48 -10.39 7.63
N GLN A 12 -0.84 -10.42 7.48
CA GLN A 12 -1.78 -10.76 8.54
C GLN A 12 -2.98 -11.54 8.00
N VAL A 13 -3.65 -12.27 8.84
CA VAL A 13 -4.99 -12.81 8.58
C VAL A 13 -6.00 -11.81 9.14
N GLY A 14 -6.62 -11.00 8.25
CA GLY A 14 -7.46 -9.86 8.63
C GLY A 14 -6.64 -8.59 8.92
N CYS A 15 -7.32 -7.51 9.32
CA CYS A 15 -6.71 -6.21 9.57
C CYS A 15 -7.53 -5.40 10.58
N ASN A 16 -6.89 -4.81 11.59
CA ASN A 16 -7.56 -3.99 12.61
C ASN A 16 -7.56 -2.47 12.30
N ILE A 17 -6.95 -2.03 11.22
CA ILE A 17 -6.89 -0.59 10.88
C ILE A 17 -8.28 -0.04 10.56
N GLY A 18 -9.15 -0.86 9.94
CA GLY A 18 -10.54 -0.51 9.72
C GLY A 18 -10.75 0.62 8.71
N CYS A 19 -9.94 0.63 7.63
CA CYS A 19 -10.18 1.53 6.49
C CYS A 19 -11.52 1.19 5.84
N THR A 20 -12.40 2.19 5.67
CA THR A 20 -13.79 1.97 5.26
C THR A 20 -13.96 1.62 3.78
N PHE A 21 -12.92 1.80 2.97
CA PHE A 21 -12.89 1.48 1.54
C PHE A 21 -12.21 0.13 1.23
N CYS A 22 -11.66 -0.55 2.25
CA CYS A 22 -10.84 -1.74 2.06
C CYS A 22 -11.56 -3.00 2.57
N THR A 23 -11.64 -4.05 1.73
CA THR A 23 -12.23 -5.34 2.12
C THR A 23 -11.52 -6.01 3.29
N SER A 24 -10.21 -5.80 3.43
CA SER A 24 -9.46 -6.28 4.60
C SER A 24 -9.92 -5.66 5.91
N GLY A 25 -10.47 -4.44 5.87
CA GLY A 25 -11.05 -3.76 7.03
C GLY A 25 -12.33 -4.39 7.57
N LEU A 26 -13.02 -5.21 6.76
CA LEU A 26 -14.20 -5.97 7.17
C LEU A 26 -13.83 -7.23 7.99
N LEU A 27 -12.58 -7.64 7.92
CA LEU A 27 -12.06 -8.82 8.57
C LEU A 27 -11.25 -8.41 9.77
N LYS A 28 -11.78 -8.63 10.96
CA LYS A 28 -10.97 -8.47 12.17
C LYS A 28 -9.69 -9.30 12.06
N LYS A 29 -8.57 -8.72 12.47
CA LYS A 29 -7.30 -9.42 12.58
C LYS A 29 -7.47 -10.66 13.44
N GLN A 30 -7.12 -11.81 12.91
CA GLN A 30 -7.10 -13.08 13.63
C GLN A 30 -5.70 -13.37 14.17
N ARG A 31 -4.68 -13.18 13.32
CA ARG A 31 -3.28 -13.38 13.69
C ARG A 31 -2.31 -12.66 12.74
N ASP A 32 -1.10 -12.53 13.18
CA ASP A 32 0.04 -12.17 12.36
C ASP A 32 0.55 -13.40 11.59
N LEU A 33 1.07 -13.18 10.40
CA LEU A 33 1.87 -14.18 9.69
C LEU A 33 3.31 -14.12 10.20
N THR A 34 3.93 -15.28 10.35
CA THR A 34 5.37 -15.38 10.62
C THR A 34 6.18 -14.93 9.40
N ALA A 35 7.44 -14.59 9.60
CA ALA A 35 8.34 -14.25 8.49
C ALA A 35 8.40 -15.37 7.44
N GLY A 36 8.44 -16.65 7.88
CA GLY A 36 8.45 -17.81 7.00
C GLY A 36 7.17 -17.94 6.16
N GLU A 37 5.99 -17.67 6.74
CA GLU A 37 4.73 -17.68 5.99
C GLU A 37 4.68 -16.55 4.95
N ILE A 38 5.30 -15.40 5.22
CA ILE A 38 5.37 -14.30 4.26
C ILE A 38 6.34 -14.67 3.12
N VAL A 39 7.50 -15.26 3.42
CA VAL A 39 8.45 -15.78 2.43
C VAL A 39 7.81 -16.84 1.56
N ALA A 40 7.05 -17.76 2.16
CA ALA A 40 6.39 -18.87 1.46
C ALA A 40 5.47 -18.39 0.31
N GLN A 41 4.86 -17.20 0.41
CA GLN A 41 4.05 -16.64 -0.67
C GLN A 41 4.89 -16.36 -1.93
N ILE A 42 6.14 -15.89 -1.77
CA ILE A 42 7.05 -15.65 -2.88
C ILE A 42 7.53 -16.99 -3.46
N MET A 43 7.90 -17.93 -2.58
CA MET A 43 8.38 -19.26 -2.97
C MET A 43 7.31 -20.03 -3.75
N TRP A 44 6.03 -19.90 -3.37
CA TRP A 44 4.91 -20.50 -4.08
C TRP A 44 4.77 -19.98 -5.53
N VAL A 45 4.90 -18.67 -5.70
CA VAL A 45 4.87 -18.05 -7.04
C VAL A 45 6.08 -18.49 -7.86
N GLN A 46 7.29 -18.52 -7.27
CA GLN A 46 8.48 -18.99 -7.97
C GLN A 46 8.35 -20.45 -8.39
N HIS A 47 7.91 -21.32 -7.49
CA HIS A 47 7.69 -22.74 -7.78
C HIS A 47 6.68 -22.95 -8.93
N TYR A 48 5.63 -22.13 -8.99
CA TYR A 48 4.67 -22.16 -10.10
C TYR A 48 5.33 -21.93 -11.48
N PHE A 49 6.32 -21.04 -11.56
CA PHE A 49 7.07 -20.80 -12.80
C PHE A 49 8.04 -21.94 -13.09
N ASP A 50 8.76 -22.41 -12.08
CA ASP A 50 9.75 -23.49 -12.20
C ASP A 50 9.10 -24.78 -12.69
N GLU A 51 7.94 -25.17 -12.13
CA GLU A 51 7.17 -26.37 -12.58
C GLU A 51 6.71 -26.31 -14.04
N ARG A 52 6.59 -25.11 -14.60
CA ARG A 52 6.18 -24.88 -16.00
C ARG A 52 7.35 -24.69 -16.95
N GLY A 53 8.57 -24.80 -16.45
CA GLY A 53 9.77 -24.55 -17.23
C GLY A 53 9.87 -23.12 -17.77
N LEU A 54 9.24 -22.16 -17.09
CA LEU A 54 9.30 -20.76 -17.44
C LEU A 54 10.53 -20.15 -16.77
N ASP A 55 11.44 -19.58 -17.59
CA ASP A 55 12.63 -18.86 -17.11
C ASP A 55 12.25 -17.47 -16.59
N GLU A 56 11.39 -17.43 -15.58
CA GLU A 56 10.84 -16.23 -14.98
C GLU A 56 11.18 -16.20 -13.48
N ARG A 57 11.72 -15.08 -12.99
CA ARG A 57 12.08 -14.93 -11.59
C ARG A 57 11.33 -13.79 -10.93
N VAL A 58 10.84 -14.01 -9.72
CA VAL A 58 10.30 -12.95 -8.88
C VAL A 58 11.41 -11.96 -8.54
N SER A 59 11.30 -10.74 -9.04
CA SER A 59 12.30 -9.69 -8.92
C SER A 59 11.84 -8.50 -8.08
N HIS A 60 10.52 -8.33 -7.89
CA HIS A 60 9.94 -7.23 -7.14
C HIS A 60 8.93 -7.75 -6.10
N VAL A 61 8.91 -7.12 -4.93
CA VAL A 61 7.98 -7.46 -3.86
C VAL A 61 7.32 -6.21 -3.32
N VAL A 62 5.99 -6.22 -3.24
CA VAL A 62 5.23 -5.17 -2.56
C VAL A 62 4.50 -5.76 -1.35
N VAL A 63 4.74 -5.19 -0.17
CA VAL A 63 4.07 -5.59 1.07
C VAL A 63 2.82 -4.72 1.21
N MET A 64 1.81 -5.05 0.39
CA MET A 64 0.57 -4.29 0.22
C MET A 64 -0.68 -5.19 0.19
N GLY A 65 -0.54 -6.45 0.60
CA GLY A 65 -1.65 -7.40 0.72
C GLY A 65 -2.50 -7.16 1.95
N ILE A 66 -3.07 -8.23 2.50
CA ILE A 66 -3.94 -8.16 3.68
C ILE A 66 -3.10 -7.86 4.93
N GLY A 67 -3.58 -6.91 5.73
CA GLY A 67 -2.97 -6.54 7.01
C GLY A 67 -2.24 -5.19 6.98
N GLU A 68 -1.82 -4.76 8.15
CA GLU A 68 -0.93 -3.62 8.33
C GLU A 68 0.47 -4.14 8.64
N PRO A 69 1.44 -3.97 7.73
CA PRO A 69 2.79 -4.52 7.94
C PRO A 69 3.45 -4.06 9.23
N PHE A 70 3.24 -2.81 9.60
CA PHE A 70 3.86 -2.26 10.80
C PHE A 70 3.16 -2.65 12.11
N ASP A 71 1.96 -3.25 12.05
CA ASP A 71 1.32 -3.91 13.18
C ASP A 71 1.88 -5.34 13.42
N ASN A 72 2.53 -5.92 12.40
CA ASN A 72 3.31 -7.17 12.46
C ASN A 72 4.82 -6.91 12.30
N TYR A 73 5.33 -5.87 12.93
CA TYR A 73 6.64 -5.29 12.63
C TYR A 73 7.81 -6.27 12.69
N ALA A 74 7.91 -7.05 13.77
CA ALA A 74 9.04 -7.96 13.98
C ALA A 74 9.15 -9.03 12.87
N ASN A 75 8.03 -9.66 12.51
CA ASN A 75 7.99 -10.65 11.44
C ASN A 75 8.27 -10.02 10.07
N VAL A 76 7.71 -8.83 9.82
CA VAL A 76 7.96 -8.10 8.56
C VAL A 76 9.44 -7.72 8.44
N MET A 77 10.07 -7.23 9.50
CA MET A 77 11.49 -6.90 9.46
C MET A 77 12.38 -8.13 9.21
N ASN A 78 12.06 -9.26 9.84
CA ASN A 78 12.77 -10.53 9.59
C ASN A 78 12.55 -11.00 8.14
N PHE A 79 11.30 -10.93 7.65
CA PHE A 79 10.98 -11.23 6.26
C PHE A 79 11.81 -10.37 5.28
N LEU A 80 11.84 -9.04 5.47
CA LEU A 80 12.59 -8.13 4.60
C LEU A 80 14.08 -8.45 4.55
N ARG A 81 14.69 -8.76 5.71
CA ARG A 81 16.09 -9.18 5.78
C ARG A 81 16.31 -10.49 5.04
N THR A 82 15.44 -11.48 5.25
CA THR A 82 15.54 -12.80 4.62
C THR A 82 15.47 -12.74 3.10
N ILE A 83 14.54 -11.98 2.53
CA ILE A 83 14.40 -11.89 1.06
C ILE A 83 15.46 -11.01 0.40
N ASN A 84 16.07 -10.10 1.17
CA ASN A 84 17.13 -9.23 0.69
C ASN A 84 18.53 -9.85 0.85
N ASP A 85 18.69 -10.87 1.69
CA ASP A 85 19.95 -11.58 1.91
C ASP A 85 20.45 -12.21 0.60
N ASP A 86 21.73 -12.06 0.29
CA ASP A 86 22.38 -12.60 -0.92
C ASP A 86 22.44 -14.13 -0.92
N LYS A 87 22.42 -14.76 0.25
CA LYS A 87 22.30 -16.21 0.44
C LYS A 87 20.86 -16.72 0.44
N GLY A 88 19.89 -15.79 0.44
CA GLY A 88 18.45 -16.09 0.37
C GLY A 88 17.89 -15.88 -1.03
N LEU A 89 16.80 -15.12 -1.14
CA LEU A 89 16.18 -14.81 -2.43
C LEU A 89 16.92 -13.72 -3.23
N ALA A 90 17.85 -13.03 -2.62
CA ALA A 90 18.67 -11.96 -3.20
C ALA A 90 17.85 -10.88 -3.93
N ILE A 91 16.65 -10.57 -3.44
CA ILE A 91 15.82 -9.51 -4.00
C ILE A 91 16.38 -8.18 -3.52
N GLY A 92 16.88 -7.36 -4.45
CA GLY A 92 17.49 -6.09 -4.13
C GLY A 92 16.54 -5.17 -3.34
N ALA A 93 17.01 -4.54 -2.28
CA ALA A 93 16.20 -3.74 -1.36
C ALA A 93 15.37 -2.64 -2.07
N ARG A 94 15.89 -2.08 -3.17
CA ARG A 94 15.18 -1.08 -4.00
C ARG A 94 14.00 -1.65 -4.80
N HIS A 95 13.93 -2.97 -4.93
CA HIS A 95 12.83 -3.70 -5.57
C HIS A 95 11.78 -4.15 -4.56
N ILE A 96 11.97 -3.84 -3.29
CA ILE A 96 11.04 -4.15 -2.21
C ILE A 96 10.37 -2.85 -1.75
N THR A 97 9.05 -2.85 -1.63
CA THR A 97 8.27 -1.72 -1.11
C THR A 97 7.39 -2.19 0.04
N VAL A 98 7.49 -1.53 1.19
CA VAL A 98 6.58 -1.72 2.32
C VAL A 98 5.62 -0.55 2.39
N SER A 99 4.31 -0.83 2.48
CA SER A 99 3.29 0.19 2.66
C SER A 99 2.72 0.13 4.08
N THR A 100 2.49 1.28 4.68
CA THR A 100 1.84 1.39 5.99
C THR A 100 0.70 2.40 5.97
N SER A 101 -0.33 2.16 6.77
CA SER A 101 -1.41 3.12 7.02
C SER A 101 -0.96 4.33 7.85
N GLY A 102 0.26 4.32 8.37
CA GLY A 102 0.84 5.43 9.12
C GLY A 102 0.94 5.19 10.63
N LEU A 103 1.43 4.02 11.05
CA LEU A 103 1.80 3.78 12.44
C LEU A 103 3.09 4.55 12.77
N VAL A 104 2.92 5.81 13.22
CA VAL A 104 3.99 6.79 13.44
C VAL A 104 5.19 6.25 14.23
N PRO A 105 5.03 5.56 15.38
CA PRO A 105 6.18 5.03 16.12
C PRO A 105 6.99 4.02 15.29
N LYS A 106 6.32 3.22 14.45
CA LYS A 106 6.98 2.21 13.63
C LYS A 106 7.64 2.79 12.36
N ILE A 107 7.16 3.91 11.85
CA ILE A 107 7.85 4.65 10.80
C ILE A 107 9.21 5.15 11.30
N ARG A 108 9.27 5.68 12.53
CA ARG A 108 10.51 6.11 13.17
C ARG A 108 11.48 4.95 13.39
N GLU A 109 10.98 3.83 13.93
CA GLU A 109 11.76 2.60 14.11
C GLU A 109 12.30 2.05 12.77
N PHE A 110 11.48 2.13 11.70
CA PHE A 110 11.90 1.73 10.36
C PHE A 110 12.99 2.63 9.78
N ALA A 111 12.98 3.93 10.08
CA ALA A 111 14.04 4.86 9.69
C ALA A 111 15.41 4.46 10.29
N ASP A 112 15.41 3.86 11.47
CA ASP A 112 16.62 3.42 12.17
C ASP A 112 17.07 1.99 11.80
N SER A 113 16.31 1.29 10.96
CA SER A 113 16.53 -0.12 10.62
C SER A 113 17.76 -0.40 9.75
N GLY A 114 18.30 0.61 9.07
CA GLY A 114 19.38 0.49 8.09
C GLY A 114 18.95 -0.16 6.75
N LEU A 115 17.72 -0.64 6.62
CA LEU A 115 17.24 -1.26 5.38
C LEU A 115 16.97 -0.23 4.28
N GLN A 116 17.43 -0.56 3.06
CA GLN A 116 17.22 0.28 1.88
C GLN A 116 15.93 -0.04 1.12
N VAL A 117 14.94 -0.57 1.81
CA VAL A 117 13.61 -0.89 1.28
C VAL A 117 12.80 0.40 1.08
N ASN A 118 11.98 0.45 0.04
CA ASN A 118 11.13 1.61 -0.23
C ASN A 118 9.96 1.69 0.77
N LEU A 119 9.67 2.90 1.25
CA LEU A 119 8.52 3.17 2.10
C LEU A 119 7.38 3.80 1.29
N ALA A 120 6.19 3.22 1.41
CA ALA A 120 4.95 3.79 0.91
C ALA A 120 4.01 4.10 2.08
N ILE A 121 3.30 5.22 2.00
CA ILE A 121 2.34 5.67 3.00
C ILE A 121 0.94 5.68 2.39
N SER A 122 0.04 4.88 2.93
CA SER A 122 -1.38 4.94 2.63
C SER A 122 -1.98 6.22 3.22
N LEU A 123 -1.84 7.33 2.48
CA LEU A 123 -2.32 8.65 2.92
C LEU A 123 -3.81 8.82 2.66
N HIS A 124 -4.22 8.64 1.41
CA HIS A 124 -5.59 8.60 0.89
C HIS A 124 -6.45 9.84 1.13
N ALA A 125 -5.95 10.84 1.81
CA ALA A 125 -6.65 12.10 2.07
C ALA A 125 -5.67 13.26 2.25
N PRO A 126 -6.08 14.50 1.92
CA PRO A 126 -5.21 15.67 2.03
C PRO A 126 -5.32 16.39 3.37
N ASN A 127 -6.33 16.05 4.18
CA ASN A 127 -6.62 16.68 5.47
C ASN A 127 -7.18 15.67 6.48
N ASN A 128 -7.23 16.06 7.76
CA ASN A 128 -7.67 15.19 8.85
C ASN A 128 -9.16 14.84 8.79
N GLU A 129 -10.01 15.72 8.32
CA GLU A 129 -11.45 15.47 8.22
C GLU A 129 -11.71 14.29 7.28
N VAL A 130 -11.25 14.39 6.05
CA VAL A 130 -11.40 13.35 5.04
C VAL A 130 -10.66 12.08 5.48
N ARG A 131 -9.43 12.21 6.00
CA ARG A 131 -8.67 11.03 6.42
C ARG A 131 -9.34 10.27 7.56
N THR A 132 -9.89 10.98 8.54
CA THR A 132 -10.59 10.35 9.68
C THR A 132 -11.87 9.65 9.25
N SER A 133 -12.58 10.17 8.25
CA SER A 133 -13.80 9.55 7.72
C SER A 133 -13.53 8.20 7.04
N ILE A 134 -12.39 8.05 6.37
CA ILE A 134 -12.05 6.83 5.60
C ILE A 134 -10.99 5.94 6.27
N MET A 135 -10.19 6.47 7.20
CA MET A 135 -9.11 5.75 7.89
C MET A 135 -9.10 6.07 9.38
N ARG A 136 -9.61 5.18 10.21
CA ARG A 136 -9.72 5.37 11.67
C ARG A 136 -8.38 5.62 12.36
N ILE A 137 -7.28 5.11 11.79
CA ILE A 137 -5.92 5.30 12.33
C ILE A 137 -5.54 6.78 12.46
N ASN A 138 -6.17 7.67 11.68
CA ASN A 138 -5.93 9.10 11.74
C ASN A 138 -6.28 9.71 13.11
N ARG A 139 -7.19 9.10 13.87
CA ARG A 139 -7.53 9.55 15.24
C ARG A 139 -6.35 9.41 16.20
N SER A 140 -5.56 8.35 16.03
CA SER A 140 -4.36 8.09 16.84
C SER A 140 -3.14 8.85 16.30
N PHE A 141 -3.03 8.91 14.99
CA PHE A 141 -1.91 9.53 14.27
C PHE A 141 -2.44 10.50 13.20
N PRO A 142 -2.83 11.74 13.59
CA PRO A 142 -3.25 12.79 12.66
C PRO A 142 -2.17 13.08 11.63
N ILE A 143 -2.58 13.69 10.51
CA ILE A 143 -1.69 13.98 9.38
C ILE A 143 -0.42 14.73 9.81
N GLU A 144 -0.52 15.67 10.74
CA GLU A 144 0.63 16.46 11.23
C GLU A 144 1.69 15.56 11.89
N LYS A 145 1.25 14.62 12.74
CA LYS A 145 2.15 13.64 13.37
C LYS A 145 2.75 12.68 12.36
N LEU A 146 1.94 12.26 11.38
CA LEU A 146 2.39 11.39 10.30
C LEU A 146 3.45 12.10 9.45
N MET A 147 3.18 13.34 9.04
CA MET A 147 4.09 14.12 8.20
C MET A 147 5.40 14.45 8.91
N ALA A 148 5.36 14.73 10.23
CA ALA A 148 6.56 14.91 11.03
C ALA A 148 7.44 13.64 11.05
N ALA A 149 6.83 12.45 11.25
CA ALA A 149 7.58 11.20 11.20
C ALA A 149 8.17 10.90 9.80
N ILE A 150 7.47 11.32 8.74
CA ILE A 150 7.98 11.20 7.36
C ILE A 150 9.15 12.17 7.13
N ASP A 151 9.11 13.37 7.68
CA ASP A 151 10.25 14.30 7.61
C ASP A 151 11.48 13.72 8.31
N GLU A 152 11.32 13.18 9.52
CA GLU A 152 12.37 12.48 10.25
C GLU A 152 12.92 11.28 9.45
N TYR A 153 12.03 10.49 8.80
CA TYR A 153 12.44 9.38 7.93
C TYR A 153 13.27 9.87 6.74
N ILE A 154 12.81 10.92 6.06
CA ILE A 154 13.52 11.49 4.89
C ILE A 154 14.87 12.06 5.30
N GLU A 155 14.94 12.78 6.43
CA GLU A 155 16.17 13.37 6.95
C GLU A 155 17.21 12.29 7.28
N LYS A 156 16.80 11.21 7.99
CA LYS A 156 17.68 10.11 8.38
C LYS A 156 18.15 9.27 7.20
N THR A 157 17.27 8.98 6.26
CA THR A 157 17.52 7.98 5.22
C THR A 157 17.90 8.58 3.87
N ASN A 158 17.62 9.86 3.64
CA ASN A 158 17.67 10.54 2.35
C ASN A 158 16.94 9.77 1.23
N ARG A 159 15.82 9.09 1.59
CA ARG A 159 15.08 8.23 0.67
C ARG A 159 13.72 8.85 0.32
N ARG A 160 13.30 8.56 -0.92
CA ARG A 160 11.98 8.93 -1.40
C ARG A 160 10.89 8.14 -0.67
N VAL A 161 9.80 8.84 -0.32
CA VAL A 161 8.57 8.25 0.18
C VAL A 161 7.48 8.32 -0.89
N THR A 162 6.76 7.22 -1.08
CA THR A 162 5.61 7.16 -1.97
C THR A 162 4.33 7.34 -1.17
N PHE A 163 3.46 8.24 -1.61
CA PHE A 163 2.14 8.46 -1.03
C PHE A 163 1.09 7.79 -1.90
N GLU A 164 0.45 6.77 -1.36
CA GLU A 164 -0.66 6.08 -2.01
C GLU A 164 -1.94 6.89 -1.76
N TYR A 165 -2.66 7.22 -2.83
CA TYR A 165 -3.87 8.04 -2.78
C TYR A 165 -4.97 7.40 -3.61
N ILE A 166 -5.91 6.71 -2.95
CA ILE A 166 -7.07 6.11 -3.60
C ILE A 166 -8.08 7.20 -3.96
N MET A 167 -8.59 7.16 -5.19
CA MET A 167 -9.52 8.16 -5.72
C MET A 167 -10.97 7.70 -5.52
N LEU A 168 -11.62 8.25 -4.49
CA LEU A 168 -13.02 7.98 -4.13
C LEU A 168 -13.90 9.13 -4.58
N SER A 169 -14.85 8.84 -5.46
CA SER A 169 -15.75 9.84 -6.04
C SER A 169 -16.51 10.61 -4.96
N GLN A 170 -16.51 11.95 -5.07
CA GLN A 170 -17.17 12.89 -4.17
C GLN A 170 -16.64 12.90 -2.72
N VAL A 171 -15.61 12.09 -2.40
CA VAL A 171 -15.04 11.98 -1.06
C VAL A 171 -13.71 12.74 -0.98
N ASN A 172 -12.75 12.40 -1.85
CA ASN A 172 -11.39 12.94 -1.79
C ASN A 172 -10.82 13.36 -3.15
N ASP A 173 -11.64 13.39 -4.20
CA ASP A 173 -11.22 13.56 -5.59
C ASP A 173 -11.44 14.97 -6.17
N ARG A 174 -11.83 15.93 -5.35
CA ARG A 174 -12.07 17.32 -5.78
C ARG A 174 -10.76 18.07 -6.06
N PRO A 175 -10.77 19.09 -6.95
CA PRO A 175 -9.58 19.91 -7.20
C PRO A 175 -9.00 20.58 -5.95
N GLU A 176 -9.85 20.98 -4.99
CA GLU A 176 -9.43 21.56 -3.71
C GLU A 176 -8.61 20.55 -2.88
N HIS A 177 -8.99 19.26 -2.92
CA HIS A 177 -8.22 18.19 -2.27
C HIS A 177 -6.84 18.00 -2.93
N ALA A 178 -6.76 18.13 -4.26
CA ALA A 178 -5.49 18.08 -4.97
C ALA A 178 -4.56 19.25 -4.56
N GLN A 179 -5.13 20.46 -4.43
CA GLN A 179 -4.38 21.62 -3.96
C GLN A 179 -3.90 21.43 -2.52
N GLN A 180 -4.76 20.98 -1.61
CA GLN A 180 -4.38 20.68 -0.23
C GLN A 180 -3.27 19.62 -0.15
N LEU A 181 -3.34 18.57 -0.98
CA LEU A 181 -2.30 17.55 -1.06
C LEU A 181 -0.98 18.15 -1.58
N ALA A 182 -1.03 19.01 -2.59
CA ALA A 182 0.14 19.68 -3.10
C ALA A 182 0.78 20.60 -2.04
N ASP A 183 -0.03 21.31 -1.26
CA ASP A 183 0.43 22.15 -0.16
C ASP A 183 1.06 21.33 0.96
N LEU A 184 0.45 20.19 1.33
CA LEU A 184 0.96 19.26 2.34
C LEU A 184 2.34 18.71 1.95
N LEU A 185 2.59 18.49 0.66
CA LEU A 185 3.85 17.92 0.14
C LEU A 185 4.85 18.97 -0.35
N ARG A 186 4.53 20.26 -0.24
CA ARG A 186 5.32 21.37 -0.80
C ARG A 186 6.81 21.30 -0.45
N ASN A 187 7.12 21.06 0.81
CA ASN A 187 8.50 21.01 1.31
C ASN A 187 9.23 19.69 1.03
N LYS A 188 8.51 18.68 0.49
CA LYS A 188 9.01 17.31 0.25
C LYS A 188 9.08 16.94 -1.24
N LYS A 189 8.85 17.88 -2.16
CA LYS A 189 8.70 17.64 -3.62
C LYS A 189 9.77 16.73 -4.24
N LYS A 190 11.03 16.90 -3.83
CA LYS A 190 12.16 16.12 -4.37
C LYS A 190 12.15 14.65 -3.94
N LEU A 191 11.70 14.39 -2.71
CA LEU A 191 11.70 13.06 -2.09
C LEU A 191 10.29 12.52 -1.82
N SER A 192 9.28 13.07 -2.49
CA SER A 192 7.92 12.57 -2.49
C SER A 192 7.47 12.14 -3.88
N TYR A 193 6.63 11.12 -3.90
CA TYR A 193 5.99 10.61 -5.10
C TYR A 193 4.54 10.22 -4.78
N VAL A 194 3.59 10.59 -5.61
CA VAL A 194 2.17 10.29 -5.38
C VAL A 194 1.68 9.26 -6.39
N ASN A 195 1.15 8.15 -5.90
CA ASN A 195 0.41 7.19 -6.70
C ASN A 195 -1.08 7.47 -6.58
N LEU A 196 -1.70 7.98 -7.62
CA LEU A 196 -3.16 8.09 -7.72
C LEU A 196 -3.71 6.72 -8.13
N ILE A 197 -4.52 6.13 -7.26
CA ILE A 197 -5.09 4.79 -7.44
C ILE A 197 -6.57 4.94 -7.77
N PRO A 198 -7.02 4.68 -9.00
CA PRO A 198 -8.44 4.58 -9.28
C PRO A 198 -9.09 3.53 -8.38
N TYR A 199 -10.20 3.87 -7.75
CA TYR A 199 -10.89 2.93 -6.85
C TYR A 199 -11.46 1.74 -7.62
N ASN A 200 -11.21 0.54 -7.12
CA ASN A 200 -11.85 -0.66 -7.60
C ASN A 200 -13.09 -0.93 -6.72
N PRO A 201 -14.31 -0.78 -7.26
CA PRO A 201 -15.52 -1.01 -6.49
C PRO A 201 -15.55 -2.41 -5.89
N VAL A 202 -15.96 -2.49 -4.64
CA VAL A 202 -16.11 -3.72 -3.89
C VAL A 202 -17.56 -3.84 -3.48
N SER A 203 -18.18 -4.98 -3.73
CA SER A 203 -19.61 -5.20 -3.48
C SER A 203 -20.02 -5.01 -2.01
N GLU A 204 -19.06 -5.10 -1.10
CA GLU A 204 -19.27 -4.91 0.33
C GLU A 204 -19.15 -3.43 0.79
N HIS A 205 -18.75 -2.53 -0.10
CA HIS A 205 -18.56 -1.09 0.14
C HIS A 205 -19.32 -0.27 -0.90
N ASP A 206 -20.63 -0.42 -0.94
CA ASP A 206 -21.54 0.26 -1.89
C ASP A 206 -21.59 1.79 -1.71
N GLN A 207 -21.16 2.30 -0.54
CA GLN A 207 -21.04 3.73 -0.28
C GLN A 207 -19.94 4.44 -1.08
N TYR A 208 -19.05 3.70 -1.72
CA TYR A 208 -17.96 4.30 -2.49
C TYR A 208 -18.07 3.96 -3.97
N SER A 209 -17.83 4.96 -4.80
CA SER A 209 -17.76 4.82 -6.24
C SER A 209 -16.42 5.32 -6.78
N ARG A 210 -16.06 4.84 -7.96
CA ARG A 210 -14.86 5.23 -8.66
C ARG A 210 -14.98 6.65 -9.19
N SER A 211 -13.95 7.45 -9.02
CA SER A 211 -13.83 8.77 -9.66
C SER A 211 -13.82 8.66 -11.17
N SER A 212 -14.45 9.61 -11.85
CA SER A 212 -14.40 9.68 -13.31
C SER A 212 -12.98 9.91 -13.82
N LYS A 213 -12.69 9.49 -15.05
CA LYS A 213 -11.39 9.74 -15.68
C LYS A 213 -11.04 11.22 -15.70
N GLU A 214 -12.04 12.07 -15.94
CA GLU A 214 -11.88 13.53 -15.96
C GLU A 214 -11.49 14.07 -14.58
N ALA A 215 -12.13 13.62 -13.50
CA ALA A 215 -11.79 14.01 -12.13
C ALA A 215 -10.36 13.59 -11.78
N VAL A 216 -9.96 12.37 -12.13
CA VAL A 216 -8.60 11.85 -11.90
C VAL A 216 -7.57 12.68 -12.67
N LEU A 217 -7.84 13.03 -13.93
CA LEU A 217 -6.93 13.85 -14.74
C LEU A 217 -6.83 15.28 -14.20
N LYS A 218 -7.95 15.92 -13.82
CA LYS A 218 -7.93 17.25 -13.19
C LYS A 218 -7.11 17.25 -11.89
N PHE A 219 -7.28 16.23 -11.06
CA PHE A 219 -6.51 16.07 -9.83
C PHE A 219 -5.02 15.92 -10.13
N TYR A 220 -4.66 15.07 -11.08
CA TYR A 220 -3.30 14.87 -11.56
C TYR A 220 -2.68 16.17 -12.05
N ASP A 221 -3.41 16.94 -12.88
CA ASP A 221 -2.93 18.20 -13.45
C ASP A 221 -2.65 19.26 -12.37
N VAL A 222 -3.49 19.34 -11.33
CA VAL A 222 -3.26 20.23 -10.18
C VAL A 222 -1.94 19.84 -9.48
N LEU A 223 -1.71 18.55 -9.21
CA LEU A 223 -0.46 18.09 -8.60
C LEU A 223 0.75 18.43 -9.48
N LYS A 224 0.67 18.17 -10.78
CA LYS A 224 1.76 18.46 -11.73
C LYS A 224 2.07 19.96 -11.81
N LYS A 225 1.05 20.82 -11.89
CA LYS A 225 1.21 22.29 -11.87
C LYS A 225 1.90 22.78 -10.60
N ASN A 226 1.68 22.12 -9.48
CA ASN A 226 2.35 22.41 -8.21
C ASN A 226 3.75 21.77 -8.08
N GLY A 227 4.24 21.07 -9.12
CA GLY A 227 5.55 20.44 -9.14
C GLY A 227 5.64 19.15 -8.30
N ILE A 228 4.52 18.51 -8.03
CA ILE A 228 4.49 17.22 -7.33
C ILE A 228 4.71 16.10 -8.35
N ASN A 229 5.65 15.20 -8.05
CA ASN A 229 5.83 13.98 -8.82
C ASN A 229 4.66 13.02 -8.57
N CYS A 230 3.89 12.72 -9.59
CA CYS A 230 2.74 11.82 -9.44
C CYS A 230 2.51 10.98 -10.71
N VAL A 231 1.85 9.86 -10.53
CA VAL A 231 1.40 8.96 -11.59
C VAL A 231 -0.01 8.47 -11.29
N ILE A 232 -0.78 8.21 -12.34
CA ILE A 232 -2.03 7.46 -12.26
C ILE A 232 -1.66 5.98 -12.43
N ARG A 233 -1.91 5.18 -11.40
CA ARG A 233 -1.58 3.75 -11.40
C ARG A 233 -2.37 3.03 -12.47
N LYS A 234 -1.67 2.25 -13.32
CA LYS A 234 -2.33 1.32 -14.24
C LYS A 234 -2.97 0.20 -13.42
N GLU A 235 -4.18 -0.16 -13.81
CA GLU A 235 -4.88 -1.28 -13.21
C GLU A 235 -4.35 -2.59 -13.78
N HIS A 236 -4.21 -3.57 -12.88
CA HIS A 236 -3.87 -4.94 -13.24
C HIS A 236 -4.79 -5.87 -12.48
N GLY A 237 -5.27 -6.95 -13.12
CA GLY A 237 -6.05 -8.00 -12.49
C GLY A 237 -7.51 -7.66 -12.20
N THR A 238 -8.07 -6.63 -12.81
CA THR A 238 -9.51 -6.30 -12.70
C THR A 238 -10.40 -7.35 -13.35
N ASP A 239 -9.91 -8.03 -14.35
CA ASP A 239 -10.56 -9.12 -15.10
C ASP A 239 -10.66 -10.43 -14.30
N ILE A 240 -9.74 -10.64 -13.35
CA ILE A 240 -9.69 -11.84 -12.50
C ILE A 240 -10.00 -11.55 -11.02
N ASP A 241 -10.55 -10.37 -10.68
CA ASP A 241 -10.79 -9.90 -9.31
C ASP A 241 -9.54 -9.94 -8.41
N ALA A 242 -8.38 -9.79 -9.00
CA ALA A 242 -7.09 -9.79 -8.31
C ALA A 242 -6.55 -8.38 -8.03
N ALA A 243 -7.34 -7.34 -8.30
CA ALA A 243 -6.97 -5.98 -7.95
C ALA A 243 -6.99 -5.76 -6.43
N CYS A 244 -6.25 -4.75 -5.97
CA CYS A 244 -6.14 -4.43 -4.54
C CYS A 244 -7.51 -4.38 -3.86
N GLY A 245 -7.67 -5.16 -2.81
CA GLY A 245 -8.89 -5.24 -2.02
C GLY A 245 -9.93 -6.27 -2.47
N GLN A 246 -9.80 -6.91 -3.63
CA GLN A 246 -10.84 -7.80 -4.18
C GLN A 246 -10.65 -9.30 -3.89
N LEU A 247 -9.41 -9.77 -3.75
CA LEU A 247 -9.05 -11.20 -3.74
C LEU A 247 -9.79 -12.09 -2.72
N ARG A 248 -10.26 -11.53 -1.60
CA ARG A 248 -10.87 -12.33 -0.52
C ARG A 248 -12.39 -12.30 -0.49
N SER A 249 -13.05 -11.31 -1.10
CA SER A 249 -14.51 -11.18 -1.02
C SER A 249 -15.25 -12.39 -1.62
N LYS A 250 -14.77 -12.95 -2.73
CA LYS A 250 -15.35 -14.14 -3.37
C LYS A 250 -15.12 -15.44 -2.59
N GLN A 251 -13.96 -15.59 -1.96
CA GLN A 251 -13.67 -16.82 -1.20
C GLN A 251 -14.51 -16.89 0.07
N MET A 252 -14.74 -15.78 0.75
CA MET A 252 -15.63 -15.72 1.90
C MET A 252 -17.10 -15.98 1.54
N LYS A 253 -17.57 -15.59 0.36
CA LYS A 253 -18.91 -15.95 -0.12
C LYS A 253 -19.02 -17.44 -0.36
N LYS A 254 -18.00 -18.09 -0.93
CA LYS A 254 -17.96 -19.54 -1.13
C LYS A 254 -17.93 -20.32 0.18
N GLU A 255 -17.22 -19.82 1.20
CA GLU A 255 -17.15 -20.45 2.52
C GLU A 255 -18.46 -20.29 3.30
N LYS A 256 -19.15 -19.14 3.21
CA LYS A 256 -20.48 -18.94 3.81
C LYS A 256 -21.56 -19.83 3.18
N VAL A 257 -21.49 -20.07 1.87
CA VAL A 257 -22.44 -20.95 1.16
C VAL A 257 -22.18 -22.42 1.46
N LYS A 258 -20.93 -22.83 1.78
CA LYS A 258 -20.62 -24.22 2.18
C LYS A 258 -20.97 -24.56 3.62
N ASN A 259 -21.19 -23.54 4.47
CA ASN A 259 -21.53 -23.71 5.90
C ASN A 259 -23.01 -23.44 6.18
N GLN A 260 -23.84 -23.26 5.16
CA GLN A 260 -25.31 -23.30 5.17
C GLN A 260 -25.83 -24.58 4.51
#